data_25abed93110669731515261b59a0c30c
#
_entry.id   25abed93110669731515261b59a0c30c
#
_cell.length_a   1.000
_cell.length_b   1.000
_cell.length_c   1.000
_cell.angle_alpha   90.00
_cell.angle_beta   90.00
_cell.angle_gamma   90.00
#
_symmetry.space_group_name_H-M   'P 1'
#
loop_
_entity.id
_entity.type
_entity.pdbx_description
1 polymer ?
#
loop_
_entity_poly.entity_id
_entity_poly.type
_entity_poly.pdbx_seq_one_letter_code
_entity_poly.pdbx_strand_id
1 'polypeptide(L)'
;MKNSYEVFIEEQKKVGVITTRDLLSVRNITTRKSSSLINHVPRMGPETTLGTVVKVMAEYRLRSFPIVQNDKVIGQVTAASVMARVGKSIQASKLKAQSLMTKDPITIRRDTLSTTARRLMQRKRIDHLPVLEDGRIYGILTSSHLVNALLPSSSVKSGRRLGSRRGGAESARRFDYAVDRLLNRHTVKSAIEDPLSRIVSDIISSDSTYSLVTLAGELQGIITFRDIIKLIANVKETHDIPLNIIGLPDDPLEAEVSKRKFREVIRKVKRVFPDLQEAVAIIKTKDTGGKRRYEVKIKLVTLRRIRSYTGSGWDLPTVYDRLSDRLKRLLSSKPSRKRKSIRRRRMENA
;
A
#
# COMPACT_ATOMS: atom_id res chain seq x y z
N MET A 1 -19.45 -16.17 -3.40
CA MET A 1 -18.20 -15.51 -2.97
C MET A 1 -17.57 -14.91 -4.20
N LYS A 2 -17.93 -13.69 -4.51
CA LYS A 2 -17.35 -12.97 -5.64
C LYS A 2 -16.05 -12.33 -5.16
N ASN A 3 -14.92 -12.73 -5.77
CA ASN A 3 -13.65 -12.03 -5.75
C ASN A 3 -12.85 -11.94 -4.44
N SER A 4 -12.87 -12.97 -3.59
CA SER A 4 -11.84 -13.08 -2.54
C SER A 4 -10.56 -13.64 -3.16
N TYR A 5 -9.51 -12.81 -3.23
CA TYR A 5 -8.20 -13.20 -3.75
C TYR A 5 -7.26 -13.73 -2.67
N GLU A 6 -7.63 -13.57 -1.41
CA GLU A 6 -6.84 -13.92 -0.25
C GLU A 6 -7.74 -14.49 0.85
N VAL A 7 -7.20 -15.46 1.57
CA VAL A 7 -7.83 -16.05 2.75
C VAL A 7 -6.92 -15.78 3.93
N PHE A 8 -7.49 -15.26 5.03
CA PHE A 8 -6.77 -15.05 6.28
C PHE A 8 -6.99 -16.23 7.21
N ILE A 9 -5.91 -16.66 7.85
CA ILE A 9 -5.90 -17.79 8.76
C ILE A 9 -5.26 -17.34 10.07
N GLU A 10 -5.95 -17.58 11.17
CA GLU A 10 -5.42 -17.40 12.52
C GLU A 10 -4.95 -18.74 13.06
N GLU A 11 -3.70 -18.83 13.45
CA GLU A 11 -3.12 -20.01 14.07
C GLU A 11 -2.12 -19.59 15.15
N GLN A 12 -2.32 -20.04 16.39
CA GLN A 12 -1.40 -19.85 17.52
C GLN A 12 -0.86 -18.40 17.64
N LYS A 13 -1.74 -17.39 17.65
CA LYS A 13 -1.40 -15.96 17.69
C LYS A 13 -0.66 -15.42 16.45
N LYS A 14 -0.55 -16.22 15.39
CA LYS A 14 0.00 -15.78 14.11
C LYS A 14 -1.12 -15.58 13.12
N VAL A 15 -0.96 -14.59 12.26
CA VAL A 15 -1.88 -14.36 11.14
C VAL A 15 -1.16 -14.73 9.86
N GLY A 16 -1.80 -15.59 9.10
CA GLY A 16 -1.32 -16.04 7.81
C GLY A 16 -2.27 -15.65 6.70
N VAL A 17 -1.73 -15.57 5.50
CA VAL A 17 -2.47 -15.25 4.27
C VAL A 17 -2.18 -16.31 3.22
N ILE A 18 -3.21 -16.82 2.57
CA ILE A 18 -3.10 -17.64 1.36
C ILE A 18 -3.64 -16.80 0.20
N THR A 19 -2.82 -16.59 -0.81
CA THR A 19 -3.20 -15.84 -2.01
C THR A 19 -3.59 -16.77 -3.15
N THR A 20 -4.34 -16.25 -4.14
CA THR A 20 -4.64 -16.97 -5.38
C THR A 20 -3.37 -17.49 -6.07
N ARG A 21 -2.24 -16.76 -5.94
CA ARG A 21 -0.96 -17.16 -6.52
C ARG A 21 -0.36 -18.36 -5.83
N ASP A 22 -0.52 -18.48 -4.51
CA ASP A 22 -0.08 -19.65 -3.76
C ASP A 22 -0.85 -20.88 -4.21
N LEU A 23 -2.17 -20.72 -4.45
CA LEU A 23 -3.01 -21.80 -5.00
C LEU A 23 -2.61 -22.20 -6.41
N LEU A 24 -2.20 -21.26 -7.27
CA LEU A 24 -1.66 -21.59 -8.58
C LEU A 24 -0.39 -22.44 -8.51
N SER A 25 0.40 -22.34 -7.44
CA SER A 25 1.64 -23.12 -7.27
C SER A 25 1.38 -24.60 -6.99
N VAL A 26 0.20 -24.97 -6.53
CA VAL A 26 -0.15 -26.31 -6.08
C VAL A 26 -0.63 -27.17 -7.26
N ARG A 27 -0.02 -28.35 -7.45
CA ARG A 27 -0.46 -29.29 -8.50
C ARG A 27 -1.86 -29.85 -8.23
N ASN A 28 -2.17 -30.13 -6.97
CA ASN A 28 -3.46 -30.67 -6.56
C ASN A 28 -3.95 -29.91 -5.31
N ILE A 29 -4.94 -29.01 -5.52
CA ILE A 29 -5.48 -28.15 -4.45
C ILE A 29 -6.24 -28.98 -3.41
N THR A 30 -6.87 -30.07 -3.81
CA THR A 30 -7.73 -30.87 -2.91
C THR A 30 -6.98 -31.72 -1.92
N THR A 31 -5.72 -32.06 -2.18
CA THR A 31 -4.91 -32.95 -1.31
C THR A 31 -3.84 -32.19 -0.54
N ARG A 32 -3.57 -30.92 -0.87
CA ARG A 32 -2.54 -30.14 -0.19
C ARG A 32 -3.04 -29.56 1.13
N LYS A 33 -2.30 -29.77 2.21
CA LYS A 33 -2.60 -29.15 3.52
C LYS A 33 -2.46 -27.63 3.40
N SER A 34 -3.47 -26.87 3.84
CA SER A 34 -3.47 -25.41 3.83
C SER A 34 -2.29 -24.79 4.58
N SER A 35 -1.87 -25.43 5.68
CA SER A 35 -0.72 -24.99 6.49
C SER A 35 0.57 -24.80 5.68
N SER A 36 0.77 -25.58 4.60
CA SER A 36 1.96 -25.46 3.75
C SER A 36 1.91 -24.28 2.76
N LEU A 37 0.79 -23.56 2.69
CA LEU A 37 0.56 -22.43 1.79
C LEU A 37 0.47 -21.10 2.53
N ILE A 38 0.47 -21.14 3.86
CA ILE A 38 0.32 -19.96 4.71
C ILE A 38 1.58 -19.11 4.63
N ASN A 39 1.43 -17.87 4.19
CA ASN A 39 2.45 -16.84 4.30
C ASN A 39 2.15 -16.00 5.54
N HIS A 40 3.05 -15.96 6.50
CA HIS A 40 2.88 -15.12 7.69
C HIS A 40 3.08 -13.66 7.35
N VAL A 41 2.18 -12.81 7.86
CA VAL A 41 2.22 -11.35 7.68
C VAL A 41 2.36 -10.64 9.02
N PRO A 42 2.92 -9.42 9.04
CA PRO A 42 2.96 -8.62 10.26
C PRO A 42 1.57 -8.41 10.84
N ARG A 43 1.46 -8.37 12.18
CA ARG A 43 0.20 -8.05 12.85
C ARG A 43 0.03 -6.55 12.90
N MET A 44 -1.12 -6.06 12.47
CA MET A 44 -1.49 -4.65 12.50
C MET A 44 -2.85 -4.49 13.15
N GLY A 45 -2.93 -3.56 14.09
CA GLY A 45 -4.15 -3.21 14.79
C GLY A 45 -4.90 -2.06 14.14
N PRO A 46 -6.09 -1.70 14.65
CA PRO A 46 -6.91 -0.61 14.15
C PRO A 46 -6.21 0.76 14.21
N GLU A 47 -5.24 0.92 15.13
CA GLU A 47 -4.44 2.14 15.28
C GLU A 47 -3.33 2.29 14.20
N THR A 48 -3.13 1.27 13.37
CA THR A 48 -2.10 1.31 12.32
C THR A 48 -2.54 2.27 11.22
N THR A 49 -1.65 3.17 10.83
CA THR A 49 -1.97 4.14 9.77
C THR A 49 -2.17 3.44 8.43
N LEU A 50 -3.08 3.98 7.61
CA LEU A 50 -3.35 3.45 6.27
C LEU A 50 -2.08 3.37 5.42
N GLY A 51 -1.19 4.37 5.51
CA GLY A 51 0.07 4.37 4.79
C GLY A 51 0.99 3.20 5.16
N THR A 52 1.07 2.85 6.45
CA THR A 52 1.83 1.68 6.90
C THR A 52 1.23 0.39 6.34
N VAL A 53 -0.11 0.25 6.40
CA VAL A 53 -0.81 -0.92 5.83
C VAL A 53 -0.53 -1.04 4.32
N VAL A 54 -0.65 0.06 3.58
CA VAL A 54 -0.42 0.08 2.12
C VAL A 54 1.02 -0.27 1.77
N LYS A 55 2.01 0.18 2.54
CA LYS A 55 3.43 -0.21 2.33
C LYS A 55 3.61 -1.71 2.47
N VAL A 56 3.04 -2.31 3.51
CA VAL A 56 3.12 -3.76 3.71
C VAL A 56 2.34 -4.52 2.64
N MET A 57 1.16 -4.03 2.23
CA MET A 57 0.43 -4.60 1.08
C MET A 57 1.29 -4.60 -0.20
N ALA A 58 2.04 -3.52 -0.47
CA ALA A 58 2.94 -3.42 -1.61
C ALA A 58 4.11 -4.41 -1.51
N GLU A 59 4.74 -4.51 -0.34
CA GLU A 59 5.88 -5.39 -0.06
C GLU A 59 5.51 -6.86 -0.17
N TYR A 60 4.43 -7.27 0.49
CA TYR A 60 3.93 -8.65 0.48
C TYR A 60 3.09 -8.97 -0.77
N ARG A 61 2.84 -7.97 -1.62
CA ARG A 61 2.04 -8.08 -2.86
C ARG A 61 0.61 -8.56 -2.61
N LEU A 62 0.00 -8.09 -1.53
CA LEU A 62 -1.35 -8.41 -1.13
C LEU A 62 -2.38 -7.43 -1.71
N ARG A 63 -3.57 -7.93 -1.95
CA ARG A 63 -4.75 -7.13 -2.37
C ARG A 63 -5.64 -6.77 -1.19
N SER A 64 -5.52 -7.50 -0.09
CA SER A 64 -6.14 -7.19 1.18
C SER A 64 -5.18 -7.47 2.34
N PHE A 65 -5.41 -6.82 3.46
CA PHE A 65 -4.59 -6.96 4.65
C PHE A 65 -5.47 -7.09 5.89
N PRO A 66 -5.24 -8.12 6.75
CA PRO A 66 -6.05 -8.34 7.94
C PRO A 66 -5.71 -7.35 9.05
N ILE A 67 -6.72 -6.84 9.71
CA ILE A 67 -6.58 -6.02 10.93
C ILE A 67 -6.92 -6.87 12.12
N VAL A 68 -6.02 -6.87 13.10
CA VAL A 68 -6.06 -7.77 14.26
C VAL A 68 -6.18 -6.97 15.54
N GLN A 69 -7.10 -7.39 16.42
CA GLN A 69 -7.26 -6.86 17.76
C GLN A 69 -7.52 -8.02 18.72
N ASN A 70 -6.87 -8.03 19.88
CA ASN A 70 -7.01 -9.09 20.90
C ASN A 70 -6.82 -10.50 20.30
N ASP A 71 -5.79 -10.66 19.46
CA ASP A 71 -5.43 -11.88 18.76
C ASP A 71 -6.46 -12.40 17.74
N LYS A 72 -7.50 -11.61 17.40
CA LYS A 72 -8.54 -11.97 16.41
C LYS A 72 -8.52 -11.02 15.23
N VAL A 73 -8.79 -11.53 14.04
CA VAL A 73 -9.02 -10.71 12.85
C VAL A 73 -10.39 -10.04 12.99
N ILE A 74 -10.40 -8.70 13.13
CA ILE A 74 -11.61 -7.90 13.28
C ILE A 74 -12.08 -7.28 11.97
N GLY A 75 -11.26 -7.30 10.93
CA GLY A 75 -11.56 -6.72 9.64
C GLY A 75 -10.41 -6.80 8.67
N GLN A 76 -10.56 -6.14 7.55
CA GLN A 76 -9.53 -6.08 6.51
C GLN A 76 -9.49 -4.72 5.81
N VAL A 77 -8.29 -4.33 5.36
CA VAL A 77 -8.09 -3.24 4.41
C VAL A 77 -7.90 -3.84 3.02
N THR A 78 -8.74 -3.47 2.07
CA THR A 78 -8.64 -3.98 0.69
C THR A 78 -8.00 -2.96 -0.25
N ALA A 79 -7.34 -3.42 -1.31
CA ALA A 79 -6.83 -2.55 -2.36
C ALA A 79 -7.94 -1.70 -2.98
N ALA A 80 -9.13 -2.26 -3.16
CA ALA A 80 -10.30 -1.53 -3.65
C ALA A 80 -10.70 -0.37 -2.73
N SER A 81 -10.74 -0.58 -1.40
CA SER A 81 -11.07 0.50 -0.44
C SER A 81 -10.01 1.60 -0.41
N VAL A 82 -8.73 1.22 -0.51
CA VAL A 82 -7.61 2.17 -0.61
C VAL A 82 -7.72 2.99 -1.90
N MET A 83 -7.94 2.34 -3.02
CA MET A 83 -8.07 2.98 -4.33
C MET A 83 -9.28 3.92 -4.40
N ALA A 84 -10.44 3.52 -3.86
CA ALA A 84 -11.63 4.36 -3.80
C ALA A 84 -11.37 5.68 -3.07
N ARG A 85 -10.55 5.64 -2.02
CA ARG A 85 -10.16 6.84 -1.27
C ARG A 85 -9.18 7.72 -2.06
N VAL A 86 -8.19 7.10 -2.71
CA VAL A 86 -7.15 7.82 -3.48
C VAL A 86 -7.70 8.37 -4.80
N GLY A 87 -8.56 7.62 -5.48
CA GLY A 87 -9.19 8.04 -6.74
C GLY A 87 -9.96 9.36 -6.65
N LYS A 88 -10.41 9.73 -5.44
CA LYS A 88 -11.07 11.03 -5.17
C LYS A 88 -10.08 12.19 -4.95
N SER A 89 -8.77 11.95 -4.96
CA SER A 89 -7.79 13.01 -4.74
C SER A 89 -7.52 13.82 -6.01
N ILE A 90 -7.17 15.11 -5.83
CA ILE A 90 -6.78 15.98 -6.93
C ILE A 90 -5.55 15.43 -7.67
N GLN A 91 -4.63 14.78 -6.97
CA GLN A 91 -3.46 14.15 -7.58
C GLN A 91 -3.84 13.02 -8.54
N ALA A 92 -4.86 12.22 -8.19
CA ALA A 92 -5.35 11.15 -9.06
C ALA A 92 -5.93 11.68 -10.38
N SER A 93 -6.52 12.87 -10.38
CA SER A 93 -7.03 13.52 -11.60
C SER A 93 -5.92 14.03 -12.53
N LYS A 94 -4.70 14.26 -11.99
CA LYS A 94 -3.55 14.75 -12.77
C LYS A 94 -2.68 13.62 -13.33
N LEU A 95 -2.74 12.42 -12.76
CA LEU A 95 -1.95 11.28 -13.21
C LEU A 95 -2.66 10.57 -14.35
N LYS A 96 -1.97 10.40 -15.47
CA LYS A 96 -2.51 9.73 -16.66
C LYS A 96 -2.10 8.26 -16.72
N ALA A 97 -2.88 7.43 -17.45
CA ALA A 97 -2.64 6.01 -17.63
C ALA A 97 -1.20 5.70 -18.07
N GLN A 98 -0.67 6.45 -19.04
CA GLN A 98 0.67 6.27 -19.59
C GLN A 98 1.81 6.35 -18.57
N SER A 99 1.62 7.10 -17.47
CA SER A 99 2.62 7.25 -16.42
C SER A 99 2.62 6.11 -15.39
N LEU A 100 1.57 5.29 -15.39
CA LEU A 100 1.34 4.25 -14.38
C LEU A 100 1.33 2.84 -14.95
N MET A 101 0.98 2.70 -16.23
CA MET A 101 0.83 1.39 -16.86
C MET A 101 2.15 0.62 -16.89
N THR A 102 2.06 -0.67 -16.73
CA THR A 102 3.09 -1.60 -17.19
C THR A 102 3.02 -1.65 -18.70
N LYS A 103 4.02 -1.08 -19.38
CA LYS A 103 4.14 -1.09 -20.84
C LYS A 103 4.46 -2.48 -21.32
N ASP A 104 4.07 -2.79 -22.55
CA ASP A 104 4.34 -4.06 -23.24
C ASP A 104 4.05 -5.28 -22.33
N PRO A 105 2.81 -5.42 -21.83
CA PRO A 105 2.48 -6.51 -20.93
C PRO A 105 2.66 -7.85 -21.65
N ILE A 106 3.04 -8.87 -20.88
CA ILE A 106 3.13 -10.22 -21.40
C ILE A 106 1.74 -10.66 -21.87
N THR A 107 1.62 -11.02 -23.12
CA THR A 107 0.39 -11.47 -23.77
C THR A 107 0.46 -12.95 -24.14
N ILE A 108 -0.69 -13.55 -24.38
CA ILE A 108 -0.83 -14.92 -24.90
C ILE A 108 -1.89 -14.94 -26.01
N ARG A 109 -1.89 -16.02 -26.79
CA ARG A 109 -2.92 -16.29 -27.80
C ARG A 109 -4.08 -17.05 -27.17
N ARG A 110 -5.27 -16.99 -27.79
CA ARG A 110 -6.48 -17.68 -27.31
C ARG A 110 -6.35 -19.21 -27.30
N ASP A 111 -5.53 -19.77 -28.21
CA ASP A 111 -5.24 -21.19 -28.31
C ASP A 111 -4.17 -21.70 -27.34
N THR A 112 -3.54 -20.78 -26.58
CA THR A 112 -2.54 -21.11 -25.56
C THR A 112 -3.15 -22.08 -24.52
N LEU A 113 -2.40 -23.13 -24.19
CA LEU A 113 -2.84 -24.09 -23.17
C LEU A 113 -2.85 -23.49 -21.76
N SER A 114 -3.86 -23.83 -20.97
CA SER A 114 -4.02 -23.35 -19.61
C SER A 114 -2.82 -23.70 -18.71
N THR A 115 -2.16 -24.84 -18.95
CA THR A 115 -0.93 -25.22 -18.24
C THR A 115 0.24 -24.32 -18.60
N THR A 116 0.36 -23.88 -19.85
CA THR A 116 1.38 -22.93 -20.31
C THR A 116 1.14 -21.56 -19.71
N ALA A 117 -0.10 -21.05 -19.75
CA ALA A 117 -0.48 -19.79 -19.13
C ALA A 117 -0.20 -19.79 -17.60
N ARG A 118 -0.53 -20.88 -16.91
CA ARG A 118 -0.24 -21.07 -15.50
C ARG A 118 1.26 -20.99 -15.19
N ARG A 119 2.10 -21.73 -15.93
CA ARG A 119 3.57 -21.69 -15.78
C ARG A 119 4.11 -20.29 -16.04
N LEU A 120 3.56 -19.57 -17.03
CA LEU A 120 3.96 -18.21 -17.33
C LEU A 120 3.64 -17.25 -16.17
N MET A 121 2.41 -17.31 -15.64
CA MET A 121 2.00 -16.52 -14.47
C MET A 121 2.89 -16.80 -13.25
N GLN A 122 3.20 -18.06 -12.95
CA GLN A 122 4.07 -18.46 -11.85
C GLN A 122 5.50 -17.93 -12.04
N ARG A 123 6.12 -18.19 -13.19
CA ARG A 123 7.50 -17.80 -13.49
C ARG A 123 7.69 -16.29 -13.49
N LYS A 124 6.73 -15.56 -14.06
CA LYS A 124 6.77 -14.10 -14.17
C LYS A 124 6.15 -13.39 -12.96
N ARG A 125 5.54 -14.15 -12.04
CA ARG A 125 4.85 -13.63 -10.84
C ARG A 125 3.79 -12.58 -11.17
N ILE A 126 3.00 -12.83 -12.21
CA ILE A 126 1.90 -11.98 -12.68
C ILE A 126 0.56 -12.69 -12.53
N ASP A 127 -0.50 -11.92 -12.38
CA ASP A 127 -1.86 -12.41 -12.13
C ASP A 127 -2.80 -12.19 -13.32
N HIS A 128 -2.31 -11.49 -14.37
CA HIS A 128 -3.10 -11.07 -15.51
C HIS A 128 -2.31 -11.34 -16.79
N LEU A 129 -2.95 -11.96 -17.76
CA LEU A 129 -2.43 -12.19 -19.10
C LEU A 129 -3.46 -11.69 -20.10
N PRO A 130 -3.25 -10.53 -20.75
CA PRO A 130 -4.06 -10.14 -21.89
C PRO A 130 -3.95 -11.20 -22.98
N VAL A 131 -5.08 -11.51 -23.58
CA VAL A 131 -5.18 -12.49 -24.67
C VAL A 131 -5.42 -11.76 -25.96
N LEU A 132 -4.56 -11.98 -26.94
CA LEU A 132 -4.65 -11.34 -28.24
C LEU A 132 -5.04 -12.36 -29.33
N GLU A 133 -5.79 -11.88 -30.30
CA GLU A 133 -6.07 -12.55 -31.56
C GLU A 133 -5.85 -11.54 -32.68
N ASP A 134 -4.99 -11.87 -33.64
CA ASP A 134 -4.63 -11.01 -34.78
C ASP A 134 -4.23 -9.57 -34.33
N GLY A 135 -3.45 -9.47 -33.25
CA GLY A 135 -2.98 -8.20 -32.67
C GLY A 135 -4.03 -7.45 -31.86
N ARG A 136 -5.30 -7.88 -31.86
CA ARG A 136 -6.39 -7.23 -31.14
C ARG A 136 -6.67 -7.89 -29.80
N ILE A 137 -7.16 -7.12 -28.84
CA ILE A 137 -7.55 -7.62 -27.52
C ILE A 137 -8.77 -8.52 -27.68
N TYR A 138 -8.58 -9.81 -27.46
CA TYR A 138 -9.64 -10.80 -27.43
C TYR A 138 -10.27 -10.96 -26.04
N GLY A 139 -9.46 -10.84 -24.99
CA GLY A 139 -9.90 -10.95 -23.61
C GLY A 139 -8.75 -10.88 -22.62
N ILE A 140 -8.99 -11.34 -21.40
CA ILE A 140 -7.98 -11.45 -20.37
C ILE A 140 -8.14 -12.75 -19.57
N LEU A 141 -7.03 -13.41 -19.30
CA LEU A 141 -6.94 -14.51 -18.37
C LEU A 141 -6.35 -14.01 -17.04
N THR A 142 -7.02 -14.32 -15.93
CA THR A 142 -6.52 -13.99 -14.59
C THR A 142 -6.13 -15.25 -13.82
N SER A 143 -5.32 -15.07 -12.76
CA SER A 143 -4.97 -16.14 -11.83
C SER A 143 -6.23 -16.78 -11.21
N SER A 144 -7.26 -15.98 -10.93
CA SER A 144 -8.54 -16.47 -10.39
C SER A 144 -9.27 -17.38 -11.36
N HIS A 145 -9.27 -17.07 -12.66
CA HIS A 145 -9.86 -17.95 -13.67
C HIS A 145 -9.21 -19.33 -13.67
N LEU A 146 -7.88 -19.37 -13.60
CA LEU A 146 -7.13 -20.63 -13.52
C LEU A 146 -7.39 -21.38 -12.22
N VAL A 147 -7.43 -20.68 -11.06
CA VAL A 147 -7.71 -21.34 -9.78
C VAL A 147 -9.12 -21.90 -9.76
N ASN A 148 -10.11 -21.15 -10.22
CA ASN A 148 -11.50 -21.62 -10.29
C ASN A 148 -11.64 -22.86 -11.18
N ALA A 149 -10.89 -22.93 -12.27
CA ALA A 149 -10.87 -24.11 -13.13
C ALA A 149 -10.19 -25.33 -12.48
N LEU A 150 -9.28 -25.10 -11.51
CA LEU A 150 -8.62 -26.16 -10.74
C LEU A 150 -9.51 -26.70 -9.61
N LEU A 151 -10.54 -25.97 -9.18
CA LEU A 151 -11.46 -26.43 -8.15
C LEU A 151 -12.43 -27.45 -8.73
N PRO A 152 -12.75 -28.52 -8.01
CA PRO A 152 -13.79 -29.45 -8.42
C PRO A 152 -15.12 -28.69 -8.49
N SER A 153 -15.82 -28.79 -9.61
CA SER A 153 -17.19 -28.26 -9.71
C SER A 153 -18.07 -28.96 -8.68
N SER A 154 -18.68 -28.16 -7.80
CA SER A 154 -19.61 -28.64 -6.78
C SER A 154 -20.88 -29.30 -7.32
N SER A 155 -21.03 -29.43 -8.62
CA SER A 155 -22.21 -29.98 -9.32
C SER A 155 -22.11 -31.48 -9.64
N VAL A 156 -21.04 -32.18 -9.26
CA VAL A 156 -21.04 -33.64 -9.34
C VAL A 156 -21.79 -34.20 -8.12
N LYS A 157 -23.12 -34.20 -8.23
CA LYS A 157 -23.99 -34.99 -7.36
C LYS A 157 -23.46 -36.41 -7.31
N SER A 158 -23.22 -36.87 -6.09
CA SER A 158 -23.04 -38.22 -5.63
C SER A 158 -23.76 -39.24 -6.54
N GLY A 159 -23.00 -40.05 -7.24
CA GLY A 159 -23.54 -41.15 -8.01
C GLY A 159 -22.45 -41.98 -8.72
N ARG A 160 -22.09 -43.09 -8.10
CA ARG A 160 -21.20 -44.17 -8.51
C ARG A 160 -19.73 -44.07 -8.14
N ARG A 161 -19.43 -44.63 -6.98
CA ARG A 161 -18.14 -45.26 -6.72
C ARG A 161 -17.86 -46.33 -7.78
N LEU A 162 -16.96 -46.04 -8.69
CA LEU A 162 -16.23 -47.09 -9.42
C LEU A 162 -14.77 -46.91 -9.08
N GLY A 163 -14.21 -47.92 -8.43
CA GLY A 163 -12.82 -47.98 -8.04
C GLY A 163 -11.91 -47.84 -9.26
N SER A 164 -11.00 -46.89 -9.21
CA SER A 164 -9.83 -46.88 -10.08
C SER A 164 -8.67 -46.17 -9.35
N ARG A 165 -7.69 -46.97 -8.97
CA ARG A 165 -6.38 -46.58 -8.45
C ARG A 165 -5.47 -46.03 -9.56
N ARG A 166 -5.88 -45.00 -10.29
CA ARG A 166 -5.05 -44.32 -11.34
C ARG A 166 -5.25 -42.80 -11.28
N GLY A 167 -4.99 -42.20 -10.10
CA GLY A 167 -5.36 -40.79 -9.85
C GLY A 167 -4.33 -39.72 -10.19
N GLY A 168 -3.11 -40.08 -10.62
CA GLY A 168 -2.03 -39.06 -10.77
C GLY A 168 -1.90 -38.42 -12.15
N ALA A 169 -2.06 -39.19 -13.21
CA ALA A 169 -1.85 -38.72 -14.58
C ALA A 169 -3.13 -38.14 -15.19
N GLU A 170 -4.29 -38.62 -14.81
CA GLU A 170 -5.60 -38.18 -15.31
C GLU A 170 -6.03 -36.81 -14.79
N SER A 171 -5.65 -36.47 -13.57
CA SER A 171 -5.87 -35.15 -12.99
C SER A 171 -5.07 -34.05 -13.72
N ALA A 172 -3.85 -34.35 -14.16
CA ALA A 172 -3.02 -33.41 -14.92
C ALA A 172 -3.54 -33.14 -16.34
N ARG A 173 -4.15 -34.15 -16.97
CA ARG A 173 -4.75 -34.02 -18.33
C ARG A 173 -6.07 -33.27 -18.36
N ARG A 174 -6.77 -33.19 -17.20
CA ARG A 174 -8.07 -32.44 -17.10
C ARG A 174 -7.95 -30.94 -17.27
N PHE A 175 -6.75 -30.38 -17.21
CA PHE A 175 -6.49 -28.94 -17.24
C PHE A 175 -5.74 -28.46 -18.48
N ASP A 176 -5.55 -29.32 -19.47
CA ASP A 176 -4.80 -28.98 -20.68
C ASP A 176 -5.75 -28.61 -21.83
N TYR A 177 -6.44 -27.50 -21.68
CA TYR A 177 -7.32 -26.94 -22.69
C TYR A 177 -6.94 -25.48 -22.99
N ALA A 178 -7.37 -25.03 -24.18
CA ALA A 178 -7.14 -23.65 -24.61
C ALA A 178 -7.74 -22.65 -23.62
N VAL A 179 -7.03 -21.53 -23.33
CA VAL A 179 -7.46 -20.52 -22.40
C VAL A 179 -8.74 -19.79 -22.83
N ASP A 180 -9.14 -19.91 -24.08
CA ASP A 180 -10.40 -19.37 -24.63
C ASP A 180 -11.62 -19.74 -23.81
N ARG A 181 -11.64 -20.91 -23.18
CA ARG A 181 -12.73 -21.38 -22.32
C ARG A 181 -12.75 -20.77 -20.93
N LEU A 182 -11.67 -20.09 -20.52
CA LEU A 182 -11.49 -19.59 -19.16
C LEU A 182 -11.49 -18.07 -19.06
N LEU A 183 -11.12 -17.39 -20.14
CA LEU A 183 -10.88 -15.96 -20.12
C LEU A 183 -12.18 -15.15 -19.99
N ASN A 184 -12.04 -13.92 -19.50
CA ASN A 184 -13.10 -12.93 -19.58
C ASN A 184 -12.94 -12.11 -20.87
N ARG A 185 -13.97 -12.09 -21.69
CA ARG A 185 -14.03 -11.30 -22.93
C ARG A 185 -14.46 -9.85 -22.66
N HIS A 186 -15.21 -9.61 -21.59
CA HIS A 186 -15.58 -8.26 -21.16
C HIS A 186 -14.44 -7.66 -20.35
N THR A 187 -13.59 -6.88 -21.01
CA THR A 187 -12.41 -6.29 -20.40
C THR A 187 -12.63 -4.82 -20.06
N VAL A 188 -12.16 -4.39 -18.89
CA VAL A 188 -12.07 -2.96 -18.56
C VAL A 188 -10.93 -2.37 -19.37
N LYS A 189 -11.21 -1.28 -20.09
CA LYS A 189 -10.27 -0.57 -20.97
C LYS A 189 -10.20 0.89 -20.58
N SER A 190 -9.03 1.49 -20.73
CA SER A 190 -8.78 2.91 -20.56
C SER A 190 -7.95 3.43 -21.72
N ALA A 191 -8.14 4.69 -22.07
CA ALA A 191 -7.26 5.36 -23.01
C ALA A 191 -5.93 5.72 -22.34
N ILE A 192 -4.88 5.90 -23.14
CA ILE A 192 -3.54 6.27 -22.67
C ILE A 192 -3.52 7.60 -21.89
N GLU A 193 -4.44 8.50 -22.22
CA GLU A 193 -4.59 9.83 -21.58
C GLU A 193 -5.59 9.87 -20.43
N ASP A 194 -6.30 8.77 -20.17
CA ASP A 194 -7.30 8.74 -19.09
C ASP A 194 -6.65 9.02 -17.72
N PRO A 195 -7.29 9.86 -16.90
CA PRO A 195 -6.79 10.16 -15.56
C PRO A 195 -6.99 8.95 -14.64
N LEU A 196 -6.08 8.78 -13.66
CA LEU A 196 -6.14 7.69 -12.69
C LEU A 196 -7.49 7.65 -11.95
N SER A 197 -8.10 8.81 -11.68
CA SER A 197 -9.42 8.90 -11.02
C SER A 197 -10.50 8.15 -11.80
N ARG A 198 -10.54 8.30 -13.14
CA ARG A 198 -11.45 7.57 -14.03
C ARG A 198 -11.14 6.08 -14.06
N ILE A 199 -9.86 5.73 -14.23
CA ILE A 199 -9.40 4.34 -14.27
C ILE A 199 -9.80 3.59 -12.98
N VAL A 200 -9.60 4.24 -11.82
CA VAL A 200 -10.00 3.68 -10.52
C VAL A 200 -11.51 3.48 -10.44
N SER A 201 -12.30 4.46 -10.88
CA SER A 201 -13.76 4.37 -10.93
C SER A 201 -14.22 3.19 -11.80
N ASP A 202 -13.65 3.05 -13.00
CA ASP A 202 -14.02 2.00 -13.95
C ASP A 202 -13.62 0.60 -13.44
N ILE A 203 -12.46 0.46 -12.81
CA ILE A 203 -12.01 -0.78 -12.17
C ILE A 203 -12.97 -1.18 -11.04
N ILE A 204 -13.36 -0.25 -10.18
CA ILE A 204 -14.23 -0.52 -9.02
C ILE A 204 -15.64 -0.83 -9.47
N SER A 205 -16.24 -0.03 -10.36
CA SER A 205 -17.60 -0.23 -10.85
C SER A 205 -17.80 -1.52 -11.62
N SER A 206 -16.74 -1.98 -12.31
CA SER A 206 -16.73 -3.24 -13.06
C SER A 206 -16.31 -4.45 -12.21
N ASP A 207 -16.09 -4.28 -10.89
CA ASP A 207 -15.55 -5.33 -10.01
C ASP A 207 -14.29 -6.00 -10.58
N SER A 208 -13.45 -5.20 -11.24
CA SER A 208 -12.22 -5.63 -11.90
C SER A 208 -11.00 -5.40 -11.01
N THR A 209 -9.88 -6.03 -11.35
CA THR A 209 -8.58 -5.83 -10.68
C THR A 209 -7.54 -5.21 -11.60
N TYR A 210 -7.96 -4.82 -12.79
CA TYR A 210 -7.10 -4.30 -13.85
C TYR A 210 -7.88 -3.38 -14.79
N SER A 211 -7.14 -2.58 -15.57
CA SER A 211 -7.60 -1.95 -16.79
C SER A 211 -6.56 -2.13 -17.89
N LEU A 212 -6.97 -2.51 -19.09
CA LEU A 212 -6.13 -2.57 -20.28
C LEU A 212 -6.03 -1.18 -20.89
N VAL A 213 -4.81 -0.69 -21.03
CA VAL A 213 -4.58 0.64 -21.63
C VAL A 213 -4.42 0.50 -23.12
N THR A 214 -5.22 1.25 -23.86
CA THR A 214 -5.29 1.14 -25.33
C THR A 214 -5.03 2.49 -26.00
N LEU A 215 -4.50 2.42 -27.23
CA LEU A 215 -4.40 3.52 -28.17
C LEU A 215 -4.89 3.02 -29.52
N ALA A 216 -5.89 3.70 -30.12
CA ALA A 216 -6.51 3.29 -31.37
C ALA A 216 -6.99 1.80 -31.39
N GLY A 217 -7.37 1.26 -30.23
CA GLY A 217 -7.81 -0.13 -30.09
C GLY A 217 -6.69 -1.15 -29.84
N GLU A 218 -5.43 -0.76 -29.98
CA GLU A 218 -4.26 -1.59 -29.74
C GLU A 218 -3.83 -1.54 -28.28
N LEU A 219 -3.37 -2.68 -27.74
CA LEU A 219 -2.89 -2.79 -26.36
C LEU A 219 -1.54 -2.09 -26.22
N GLN A 220 -1.49 -1.08 -25.34
CA GLN A 220 -0.27 -0.35 -24.98
C GLN A 220 0.28 -0.74 -23.62
N GLY A 221 -0.60 -1.18 -22.72
CA GLY A 221 -0.20 -1.50 -21.36
C GLY A 221 -1.33 -2.07 -20.53
N ILE A 222 -1.01 -2.35 -19.27
CA ILE A 222 -1.97 -2.77 -18.26
C ILE A 222 -1.74 -2.00 -16.96
N ILE A 223 -2.82 -1.59 -16.32
CA ILE A 223 -2.81 -1.04 -14.96
C ILE A 223 -3.52 -2.02 -14.06
N THR A 224 -2.90 -2.40 -12.95
CA THR A 224 -3.46 -3.33 -11.96
C THR A 224 -3.52 -2.68 -10.58
N PHE A 225 -4.25 -3.30 -9.65
CA PHE A 225 -4.23 -2.90 -8.24
C PHE A 225 -2.81 -2.77 -7.68
N ARG A 226 -1.90 -3.65 -8.10
CA ARG A 226 -0.50 -3.63 -7.66
C ARG A 226 0.22 -2.34 -8.05
N ASP A 227 -0.01 -1.85 -9.26
CA ASP A 227 0.64 -0.63 -9.75
C ASP A 227 0.15 0.58 -8.97
N ILE A 228 -1.15 0.65 -8.70
CA ILE A 228 -1.76 1.72 -7.89
C ILE A 228 -1.32 1.64 -6.43
N ILE A 229 -1.33 0.45 -5.81
CA ILE A 229 -0.87 0.27 -4.43
C ILE A 229 0.62 0.62 -4.29
N LYS A 230 1.48 0.23 -5.25
CA LYS A 230 2.89 0.64 -5.27
C LYS A 230 3.05 2.15 -5.41
N LEU A 231 2.26 2.79 -6.28
CA LEU A 231 2.27 4.24 -6.40
C LEU A 231 1.97 4.88 -5.05
N ILE A 232 0.90 4.45 -4.37
CA ILE A 232 0.49 5.00 -3.07
C ILE A 232 1.55 4.72 -1.99
N ALA A 233 2.13 3.52 -1.97
CA ALA A 233 3.19 3.15 -1.04
C ALA A 233 4.46 4.01 -1.22
N ASN A 234 4.76 4.41 -2.46
CA ASN A 234 5.91 5.25 -2.81
C ASN A 234 5.61 6.75 -2.69
N VAL A 235 4.34 7.15 -2.64
CA VAL A 235 4.01 8.50 -2.19
C VAL A 235 4.62 8.61 -0.79
N LYS A 236 5.72 9.36 -0.68
CA LYS A 236 6.21 9.75 0.65
C LYS A 236 5.00 10.31 1.35
N GLU A 237 4.62 9.68 2.46
CA GLU A 237 3.63 10.26 3.34
C GLU A 237 4.15 11.65 3.71
N THR A 238 3.79 12.64 2.94
CA THR A 238 3.54 13.94 3.51
C THR A 238 2.28 13.73 4.34
N HIS A 239 2.40 13.06 5.50
CA HIS A 239 1.55 13.42 6.61
C HIS A 239 1.87 14.90 6.79
N ASP A 240 1.05 15.74 6.21
CA ASP A 240 0.94 17.10 6.70
C ASP A 240 0.45 16.92 8.14
N ILE A 241 1.45 16.81 9.02
CA ILE A 241 1.22 16.93 10.45
C ILE A 241 0.42 18.21 10.56
N PRO A 242 -0.74 18.22 11.23
CA PRO A 242 -1.48 19.45 11.43
C PRO A 242 -0.50 20.51 11.94
N LEU A 243 -0.23 21.49 11.07
CA LEU A 243 0.68 22.58 11.36
C LEU A 243 -0.17 23.79 11.70
N ASN A 244 -0.32 24.05 12.98
CA ASN A 244 -1.04 25.21 13.46
C ASN A 244 -0.06 26.33 13.79
N ILE A 245 -0.29 27.53 13.24
CA ILE A 245 0.49 28.71 13.56
C ILE A 245 -0.46 29.73 14.19
N ILE A 246 -0.15 30.11 15.41
CA ILE A 246 -0.90 31.10 16.19
C ILE A 246 -0.07 32.38 16.26
N GLY A 247 -0.69 33.53 15.99
CA GLY A 247 -0.05 34.84 16.02
C GLY A 247 0.83 35.10 14.79
N LEU A 248 0.35 34.71 13.60
CA LEU A 248 1.01 35.12 12.35
C LEU A 248 1.11 36.65 12.28
N PRO A 249 2.24 37.18 11.77
CA PRO A 249 2.35 38.61 11.47
C PRO A 249 1.26 39.11 10.52
N ASP A 250 0.85 40.36 10.65
CA ASP A 250 -0.13 41.00 9.77
C ASP A 250 0.42 41.19 8.35
N ASP A 251 1.74 41.32 8.20
CA ASP A 251 2.40 41.39 6.90
C ASP A 251 2.27 40.05 6.15
N PRO A 252 1.60 40.03 4.99
CA PRO A 252 1.39 38.80 4.21
C PRO A 252 2.70 38.10 3.80
N LEU A 253 3.77 38.85 3.54
CA LEU A 253 5.07 38.30 3.13
C LEU A 253 5.75 37.59 4.34
N GLU A 254 5.77 38.24 5.50
CA GLU A 254 6.30 37.66 6.75
C GLU A 254 5.50 36.42 7.16
N ALA A 255 4.17 36.48 7.03
CA ALA A 255 3.28 35.35 7.30
C ALA A 255 3.59 34.14 6.40
N GLU A 256 3.81 34.35 5.10
CA GLU A 256 4.12 33.26 4.16
C GLU A 256 5.53 32.70 4.38
N VAL A 257 6.51 33.56 4.68
CA VAL A 257 7.86 33.13 5.08
C VAL A 257 7.80 32.29 6.35
N SER A 258 7.02 32.71 7.36
CA SER A 258 6.83 31.95 8.60
C SER A 258 6.24 30.56 8.33
N LYS A 259 5.17 30.47 7.53
CA LYS A 259 4.56 29.19 7.16
C LYS A 259 5.55 28.26 6.44
N ARG A 260 6.33 28.81 5.51
CA ARG A 260 7.34 28.05 4.77
C ARG A 260 8.45 27.52 5.70
N LYS A 261 9.03 28.40 6.54
CA LYS A 261 10.09 28.05 7.48
C LYS A 261 9.61 27.02 8.51
N PHE A 262 8.41 27.17 9.05
CA PHE A 262 7.84 26.22 9.98
C PHE A 262 7.68 24.81 9.34
N ARG A 263 7.15 24.73 8.11
CA ARG A 263 7.08 23.46 7.36
C ARG A 263 8.46 22.82 7.19
N GLU A 264 9.50 23.60 6.87
CA GLU A 264 10.88 23.10 6.74
C GLU A 264 11.42 22.52 8.04
N VAL A 265 11.21 23.24 9.18
CA VAL A 265 11.60 22.76 10.52
C VAL A 265 10.92 21.43 10.82
N ILE A 266 9.60 21.36 10.65
CA ILE A 266 8.84 20.15 10.99
C ILE A 266 9.19 19.00 10.07
N ARG A 267 9.48 19.21 8.79
CA ARG A 267 9.96 18.18 7.88
C ARG A 267 11.27 17.55 8.37
N LYS A 268 12.18 18.34 8.91
CA LYS A 268 13.44 17.85 9.51
C LYS A 268 13.18 17.10 10.83
N VAL A 269 12.30 17.64 11.68
CA VAL A 269 11.92 17.05 12.97
C VAL A 269 11.23 15.70 12.80
N LYS A 270 10.35 15.56 11.81
CA LYS A 270 9.63 14.31 11.52
C LYS A 270 10.56 13.14 11.20
N ARG A 271 11.71 13.39 10.57
CA ARG A 271 12.70 12.34 10.30
C ARG A 271 13.27 11.71 11.57
N VAL A 272 13.22 12.43 12.67
CA VAL A 272 13.80 12.02 13.97
C VAL A 272 12.74 11.61 14.97
N PHE A 273 11.55 12.19 14.86
CA PHE A 273 10.35 11.80 15.63
C PHE A 273 9.27 11.25 14.66
N PRO A 274 9.35 9.97 14.28
CA PRO A 274 8.34 9.37 13.40
C PRO A 274 6.95 9.36 14.03
N ASP A 275 6.87 9.40 15.36
CA ASP A 275 5.67 9.42 16.20
C ASP A 275 5.08 10.82 16.41
N LEU A 276 5.56 11.86 15.70
CA LEU A 276 5.04 13.22 15.75
C LEU A 276 3.62 13.27 15.19
N GLN A 277 2.67 13.70 16.04
CA GLN A 277 1.22 13.75 15.73
C GLN A 277 0.78 15.15 15.31
N GLU A 278 1.29 16.19 15.97
CA GLU A 278 0.92 17.57 15.76
C GLU A 278 2.12 18.48 16.03
N ALA A 279 2.17 19.60 15.33
CA ALA A 279 3.13 20.67 15.60
C ALA A 279 2.43 22.03 15.59
N VAL A 280 2.65 22.81 16.64
CA VAL A 280 2.09 24.14 16.80
C VAL A 280 3.22 25.14 16.94
N ALA A 281 3.24 26.18 16.13
CA ALA A 281 4.08 27.36 16.32
C ALA A 281 3.23 28.48 16.93
N ILE A 282 3.73 29.08 18.00
CA ILE A 282 3.13 30.26 18.62
C ILE A 282 4.12 31.41 18.44
N ILE A 283 3.72 32.43 17.74
CA ILE A 283 4.52 33.62 17.46
C ILE A 283 3.98 34.76 18.34
N LYS A 284 4.85 35.38 19.10
CA LYS A 284 4.57 36.61 19.83
C LYS A 284 5.45 37.72 19.28
N THR A 285 4.85 38.84 18.95
CA THR A 285 5.56 40.02 18.49
C THR A 285 5.58 41.04 19.65
N LYS A 286 6.73 41.62 19.89
CA LYS A 286 6.90 42.71 20.87
C LYS A 286 7.58 43.88 20.18
N ASP A 287 7.03 45.05 20.28
CA ASP A 287 7.68 46.28 19.84
C ASP A 287 8.60 46.80 20.94
N THR A 288 9.87 46.96 20.64
CA THR A 288 10.89 47.42 21.55
C THR A 288 11.71 48.51 20.86
N GLY A 289 11.53 49.75 21.22
CA GLY A 289 12.31 50.88 20.67
C GLY A 289 12.15 51.04 19.16
N GLY A 290 10.92 50.90 18.61
CA GLY A 290 10.62 51.06 17.19
C GLY A 290 11.05 49.85 16.33
N LYS A 291 11.58 48.78 16.92
CA LYS A 291 11.93 47.53 16.23
C LYS A 291 11.07 46.39 16.73
N ARG A 292 10.59 45.56 15.81
CA ARG A 292 9.80 44.37 16.13
C ARG A 292 10.71 43.20 16.54
N ARG A 293 10.46 42.65 17.73
CA ARG A 293 11.11 41.44 18.21
C ARG A 293 10.13 40.29 18.24
N TYR A 294 10.53 39.16 17.65
CA TYR A 294 9.74 37.95 17.56
C TYR A 294 10.18 36.92 18.62
N GLU A 295 9.21 36.30 19.28
CA GLU A 295 9.41 35.09 20.09
C GLU A 295 8.59 33.97 19.49
N VAL A 296 9.25 32.90 19.06
CA VAL A 296 8.61 31.74 18.45
C VAL A 296 8.74 30.55 19.39
N LYS A 297 7.60 29.97 19.79
CA LYS A 297 7.51 28.74 20.58
C LYS A 297 6.95 27.63 19.73
N ILE A 298 7.75 26.58 19.45
CA ILE A 298 7.32 25.38 18.73
C ILE A 298 6.95 24.31 19.76
N LYS A 299 5.69 23.86 19.74
CA LYS A 299 5.22 22.69 20.48
C LYS A 299 5.14 21.50 19.54
N LEU A 300 5.74 20.38 19.94
CA LEU A 300 5.74 19.10 19.24
C LEU A 300 4.95 18.11 20.09
N VAL A 301 3.85 17.61 19.57
CA VAL A 301 3.01 16.61 20.21
C VAL A 301 3.37 15.25 19.62
N THR A 302 3.87 14.34 20.44
CA THR A 302 4.15 12.96 20.06
C THR A 302 3.23 12.02 20.85
N LEU A 303 3.12 10.77 20.45
CA LEU A 303 2.32 9.75 21.16
C LEU A 303 2.66 9.63 22.64
N ARG A 304 3.89 9.96 23.05
CA ARG A 304 4.37 9.76 24.43
C ARG A 304 4.48 11.03 25.25
N ARG A 305 4.68 12.19 24.62
CA ARG A 305 4.95 13.45 25.35
C ARG A 305 4.83 14.68 24.45
N ILE A 306 4.60 15.81 25.11
CA ILE A 306 4.66 17.13 24.48
C ILE A 306 6.03 17.74 24.77
N ARG A 307 6.69 18.29 23.75
CA ARG A 307 7.95 19.03 23.89
C ARG A 307 7.76 20.45 23.37
N SER A 308 8.39 21.42 24.03
CA SER A 308 8.33 22.81 23.60
C SER A 308 9.74 23.38 23.47
N TYR A 309 9.94 24.17 22.42
CA TYR A 309 11.20 24.84 22.13
C TYR A 309 10.91 26.30 21.81
N THR A 310 11.63 27.21 22.45
CA THR A 310 11.45 28.66 22.28
C THR A 310 12.71 29.30 21.75
N GLY A 311 12.55 30.20 20.81
CA GLY A 311 13.61 31.03 20.26
C GLY A 311 13.13 32.47 20.10
N SER A 312 14.02 33.45 20.17
CA SER A 312 13.68 34.86 20.00
C SER A 312 14.74 35.57 19.15
N GLY A 313 14.33 36.63 18.46
CA GLY A 313 15.19 37.45 17.59
C GLY A 313 14.43 38.58 16.95
N TRP A 314 15.14 39.38 16.16
CA TRP A 314 14.62 40.55 15.46
C TRP A 314 14.14 40.21 14.04
N ASP A 315 14.49 39.05 13.53
CA ASP A 315 14.17 38.57 12.21
C ASP A 315 13.56 37.16 12.31
N LEU A 316 12.33 37.01 11.83
CA LEU A 316 11.55 35.78 11.99
C LEU A 316 12.16 34.57 11.28
N PRO A 317 12.66 34.65 10.05
CA PRO A 317 13.40 33.57 9.40
C PRO A 317 14.59 33.05 10.23
N THR A 318 15.41 33.96 10.75
CA THR A 318 16.58 33.64 11.57
C THR A 318 16.18 32.92 12.88
N VAL A 319 15.05 33.30 13.49
CA VAL A 319 14.53 32.61 14.68
C VAL A 319 14.18 31.16 14.35
N TYR A 320 13.54 30.89 13.23
CA TYR A 320 13.24 29.51 12.79
C TYR A 320 14.49 28.72 12.47
N ASP A 321 15.50 29.31 11.83
CA ASP A 321 16.74 28.62 11.51
C ASP A 321 17.50 28.24 12.78
N ARG A 322 17.62 29.13 13.76
CA ARG A 322 18.20 28.85 15.10
C ARG A 322 17.44 27.73 15.84
N LEU A 323 16.11 27.75 15.79
CA LEU A 323 15.27 26.69 16.36
C LEU A 323 15.51 25.34 15.66
N SER A 324 15.62 25.37 14.33
CA SER A 324 15.93 24.17 13.53
C SER A 324 17.27 23.56 13.93
N ASP A 325 18.32 24.38 14.10
CA ASP A 325 19.66 23.91 14.48
C ASP A 325 19.73 23.43 15.93
N ARG A 326 19.02 24.10 16.84
CA ARG A 326 18.89 23.63 18.22
C ARG A 326 18.18 22.28 18.29
N LEU A 327 17.12 22.10 17.52
CA LEU A 327 16.42 20.83 17.40
C LEU A 327 17.34 19.74 16.84
N LYS A 328 18.13 20.01 15.79
CA LYS A 328 19.10 19.06 15.27
C LYS A 328 20.13 18.62 16.32
N ARG A 329 20.72 19.53 17.06
CA ARG A 329 21.72 19.22 18.11
C ARG A 329 21.14 18.35 19.23
N LEU A 330 19.93 18.64 19.66
CA LEU A 330 19.23 17.84 20.68
C LEU A 330 18.87 16.44 20.19
N LEU A 331 18.78 16.25 18.88
CA LEU A 331 18.41 15.01 18.23
C LEU A 331 19.64 14.16 17.88
N SER A 332 20.81 14.80 17.67
CA SER A 332 22.09 14.10 17.43
C SER A 332 22.78 13.67 18.73
N SER A 333 22.40 14.24 19.89
CA SER A 333 22.91 13.80 21.18
C SER A 333 22.24 12.47 21.58
N LYS A 334 22.94 11.34 21.33
CA LYS A 334 22.58 10.03 21.90
C LYS A 334 22.43 10.16 23.41
N PRO A 335 21.41 9.57 24.05
CA PRO A 335 21.34 9.55 25.51
C PRO A 335 22.62 8.90 26.03
N SER A 336 23.41 9.68 26.75
CA SER A 336 24.68 9.21 27.31
C SER A 336 24.44 8.03 28.24
N ARG A 337 25.21 6.97 28.08
CA ARG A 337 25.25 5.75 28.89
C ARG A 337 25.54 5.96 30.39
N LYS A 338 25.58 7.21 30.88
CA LYS A 338 25.96 7.55 32.26
C LYS A 338 24.92 7.20 33.37
N ARG A 339 23.73 6.69 33.03
CA ARG A 339 22.75 6.28 34.05
C ARG A 339 22.73 4.79 34.42
N LYS A 340 23.55 3.95 33.79
CA LYS A 340 23.63 2.51 34.14
C LYS A 340 24.70 2.20 35.21
N SER A 341 25.69 3.08 35.43
CA SER A 341 26.74 2.82 36.41
C SER A 341 26.36 3.15 37.89
N ILE A 342 25.37 4.01 38.07
CA ILE A 342 24.92 4.41 39.44
C ILE A 342 23.99 3.33 40.02
N ARG A 343 23.26 2.60 39.20
CA ARG A 343 22.36 1.53 39.67
C ARG A 343 23.11 0.21 39.95
N ARG A 344 24.26 -0.01 39.35
CA ARG A 344 25.12 -1.19 39.63
C ARG A 344 25.89 -1.06 40.91
N ARG A 345 26.34 0.16 41.30
CA ARG A 345 27.06 0.41 42.56
C ARG A 345 26.15 0.42 43.83
N ARG A 346 24.82 0.49 43.67
CA ARG A 346 23.86 0.39 44.80
C ARG A 346 23.37 -1.04 45.05
N MET A 347 23.65 -2.02 44.18
CA MET A 347 23.29 -3.43 44.38
C MET A 347 24.48 -4.30 44.80
N GLU A 348 25.69 -3.74 44.84
CA GLU A 348 26.89 -4.45 45.35
C GLU A 348 27.24 -4.05 46.82
N ASN A 349 26.46 -3.12 47.42
CA ASN A 349 26.61 -2.70 48.82
C ASN A 349 25.31 -2.80 49.60
N ALA A 350 24.48 -3.80 49.32
CA ALA A 350 23.33 -4.15 50.16
C ALA A 350 23.31 -5.70 50.39
#